data_5bc172d18f7acce525f6ed9a35c54d4f
#
_entry.id   5bc172d18f7acce525f6ed9a35c54d4f
#
_cell.length_a   1.000
_cell.length_b   1.000
_cell.length_c   1.000
_cell.angle_alpha   90.00
_cell.angle_beta   90.00
_cell.angle_gamma   90.00
#
_symmetry.space_group_name_H-M   'P 1'
#
loop_
_entity.id
_entity.type
_entity.pdbx_description
1 polymer ?
#
loop_
_entity_poly.entity_id
_entity_poly.type
_entity_poly.pdbx_seq_one_letter_code
_entity_poly.pdbx_strand_id
1 'polypeptide(L)'
;MDHYKLDGIELMGENVKDKLRFCGEEVKIYPMAKIAFPHVVDLGSHSKIRDFAFIFAGEGVKIGEYTDVQPHTTIWGGGLTIIGDRVSTGPGTVFLSATYSHAAGLKMVDGMAEGESKVLGGCLEVGNDVYIGARCIIMPVKIGEGCVIGAGSFVNKDCEPWGIYVGSPARRIGERPRL
;
A
#
# COMPACT_ATOMS: atom_id res chain seq x y z
N MET A 1 12.79 -0.60 -19.31
CA MET A 1 12.31 0.79 -19.12
C MET A 1 13.21 1.42 -18.07
N ASP A 2 13.82 2.55 -18.37
CA ASP A 2 14.81 3.18 -17.48
C ASP A 2 14.05 3.89 -16.34
N HIS A 3 13.93 3.21 -15.20
CA HIS A 3 13.12 3.65 -14.06
C HIS A 3 13.60 4.95 -13.41
N TYR A 4 14.77 5.40 -13.79
CA TYR A 4 15.44 6.57 -13.22
C TYR A 4 15.33 7.80 -14.10
N LYS A 5 14.80 7.67 -15.33
CA LYS A 5 14.41 8.84 -16.11
C LYS A 5 13.11 9.40 -15.58
N LEU A 6 13.28 10.42 -14.79
CA LEU A 6 12.18 11.25 -14.31
C LEU A 6 11.72 12.19 -15.42
N ASP A 7 11.09 11.68 -16.45
CA ASP A 7 10.18 12.46 -17.27
C ASP A 7 8.89 12.73 -16.48
N GLY A 8 9.13 13.02 -15.25
CA GLY A 8 8.49 13.05 -13.94
C GLY A 8 7.04 13.42 -13.86
N ILE A 9 6.54 14.38 -14.61
CA ILE A 9 5.15 14.86 -14.53
C ILE A 9 4.16 13.83 -15.10
N GLU A 10 4.57 13.00 -16.02
CA GLU A 10 3.71 12.01 -16.66
C GLU A 10 3.17 10.92 -15.71
N LEU A 11 3.84 10.71 -14.58
CA LEU A 11 3.45 9.73 -13.56
C LEU A 11 2.86 10.40 -12.31
N MET A 12 2.44 11.64 -12.41
CA MET A 12 1.92 12.43 -11.29
C MET A 12 0.50 12.94 -11.58
N GLY A 13 -0.31 12.94 -10.53
CA GLY A 13 -1.65 13.48 -10.57
C GLY A 13 -2.54 12.82 -11.62
N GLU A 14 -3.45 13.58 -12.19
CA GLU A 14 -4.40 13.10 -13.21
C GLU A 14 -3.71 12.61 -14.50
N ASN A 15 -2.46 13.03 -14.76
CA ASN A 15 -1.71 12.64 -15.95
C ASN A 15 -1.38 11.15 -16.03
N VAL A 16 -1.55 10.41 -14.93
CA VAL A 16 -1.25 8.98 -14.89
C VAL A 16 -2.47 8.11 -15.21
N LYS A 17 -3.69 8.67 -15.25
CA LYS A 17 -4.94 7.90 -15.36
C LYS A 17 -5.02 7.01 -16.60
N ASP A 18 -4.65 7.54 -17.73
CA ASP A 18 -4.67 6.84 -19.03
C ASP A 18 -3.59 5.74 -19.15
N LYS A 19 -2.65 5.70 -18.20
CA LYS A 19 -1.58 4.70 -18.11
C LYS A 19 -1.88 3.59 -17.11
N LEU A 20 -2.93 3.73 -16.30
CA LEU A 20 -3.38 2.70 -15.36
C LEU A 20 -3.89 1.48 -16.11
N ARG A 21 -3.70 0.28 -15.52
CA ARG A 21 -4.33 -0.94 -16.04
C ARG A 21 -5.85 -0.85 -15.99
N PHE A 22 -6.39 -0.30 -14.90
CA PHE A 22 -7.80 0.01 -14.73
C PHE A 22 -7.97 1.30 -13.93
N CYS A 23 -8.88 2.16 -14.39
CA CYS A 23 -9.28 3.37 -13.70
C CYS A 23 -10.80 3.47 -13.73
N GLY A 24 -11.44 3.33 -12.56
CA GLY A 24 -12.88 3.46 -12.40
C GLY A 24 -13.38 4.89 -12.60
N GLU A 25 -14.69 5.06 -12.43
CA GLU A 25 -15.33 6.37 -12.55
C GLU A 25 -15.00 7.28 -11.36
N GLU A 26 -14.91 8.58 -11.59
CA GLU A 26 -14.67 9.61 -10.57
C GLU A 26 -13.45 9.40 -9.67
N VAL A 27 -12.46 8.64 -10.13
CA VAL A 27 -11.17 8.52 -9.45
C VAL A 27 -10.47 9.89 -9.43
N LYS A 28 -9.94 10.27 -8.26
CA LYS A 28 -9.19 11.53 -8.08
C LYS A 28 -7.74 11.22 -7.70
N ILE A 29 -6.81 11.63 -8.54
CA ILE A 29 -5.37 11.56 -8.26
C ILE A 29 -4.87 12.99 -8.10
N TYR A 30 -4.49 13.34 -6.89
CA TYR A 30 -4.09 14.71 -6.57
C TYR A 30 -2.74 15.08 -7.21
N PRO A 31 -2.48 16.36 -7.50
CA PRO A 31 -1.39 16.80 -8.36
C PRO A 31 0.00 16.29 -7.97
N MET A 32 0.27 16.17 -6.66
CA MET A 32 1.58 15.73 -6.14
C MET A 32 1.64 14.24 -5.80
N ALA A 33 0.60 13.47 -6.10
CA ALA A 33 0.62 12.01 -5.96
C ALA A 33 1.40 11.40 -7.13
N LYS A 34 2.25 10.40 -6.83
CA LYS A 34 3.06 9.71 -7.84
C LYS A 34 2.77 8.22 -7.86
N ILE A 35 2.54 7.69 -9.08
CA ILE A 35 2.34 6.24 -9.31
C ILE A 35 3.41 5.75 -10.29
N ALA A 36 4.35 4.95 -9.78
CA ALA A 36 5.33 4.25 -10.60
C ALA A 36 4.74 2.91 -11.07
N PHE A 37 5.01 2.53 -12.32
CA PHE A 37 4.45 1.32 -12.97
C PHE A 37 2.92 1.31 -13.04
N PRO A 38 2.28 2.35 -13.57
CA PRO A 38 0.82 2.47 -13.57
C PRO A 38 0.12 1.33 -14.33
N HIS A 39 0.77 0.71 -15.31
CA HIS A 39 0.23 -0.39 -16.11
C HIS A 39 -0.08 -1.68 -15.33
N VAL A 40 0.30 -1.77 -14.05
CA VAL A 40 -0.06 -2.86 -13.13
C VAL A 40 -0.91 -2.38 -11.95
N VAL A 41 -1.49 -1.18 -12.05
CA VAL A 41 -2.32 -0.57 -11.00
C VAL A 41 -3.78 -0.50 -11.42
N ASP A 42 -4.67 -0.96 -10.54
CA ASP A 42 -6.13 -0.81 -10.65
C ASP A 42 -6.62 0.16 -9.56
N LEU A 43 -7.41 1.14 -9.95
CA LEU A 43 -8.10 2.06 -9.04
C LEU A 43 -9.60 1.95 -9.23
N GLY A 44 -10.32 1.53 -8.19
CA GLY A 44 -11.78 1.43 -8.16
C GLY A 44 -12.44 2.81 -8.17
N SER A 45 -13.72 2.83 -8.57
CA SER A 45 -14.52 4.05 -8.71
C SER A 45 -14.56 4.85 -7.41
N HIS A 46 -14.60 6.18 -7.53
CA HIS A 46 -14.67 7.14 -6.41
C HIS A 46 -13.48 7.12 -5.44
N SER A 47 -12.42 6.36 -5.76
CA SER A 47 -11.22 6.32 -4.93
C SER A 47 -10.39 7.61 -5.08
N LYS A 48 -9.57 7.88 -4.07
CA LYS A 48 -8.74 9.09 -4.01
C LYS A 48 -7.31 8.75 -3.65
N ILE A 49 -6.37 9.27 -4.43
CA ILE A 49 -4.94 9.22 -4.12
C ILE A 49 -4.50 10.66 -3.82
N ARG A 50 -4.24 10.94 -2.55
CA ARG A 50 -3.96 12.30 -2.07
C ARG A 50 -2.53 12.75 -2.34
N ASP A 51 -2.28 14.05 -2.20
CA ASP A 51 -0.96 14.65 -2.44
C ASP A 51 0.15 13.96 -1.65
N PHE A 52 1.30 13.85 -2.29
CA PHE A 52 2.51 13.20 -1.76
C PHE A 52 2.35 11.71 -1.46
N ALA A 53 1.24 11.09 -1.83
CA ALA A 53 1.17 9.63 -1.84
C ALA A 53 2.12 9.09 -2.92
N PHE A 54 2.86 8.04 -2.58
CA PHE A 54 3.77 7.38 -3.50
C PHE A 54 3.43 5.89 -3.63
N ILE A 55 3.14 5.45 -4.85
CA ILE A 55 2.83 4.07 -5.18
C ILE A 55 3.92 3.52 -6.08
N PHE A 56 4.67 2.54 -5.58
CA PHE A 56 5.59 1.70 -6.34
C PHE A 56 4.96 0.31 -6.47
N ALA A 57 4.42 0.00 -7.65
CA ALA A 57 3.41 -1.05 -7.76
C ALA A 57 3.95 -2.50 -7.77
N GLY A 58 5.27 -2.73 -7.88
CA GLY A 58 5.83 -4.08 -7.85
C GLY A 58 5.14 -5.05 -8.82
N GLU A 59 4.64 -6.18 -8.30
CA GLU A 59 3.82 -7.14 -9.06
C GLU A 59 2.41 -6.60 -9.37
N GLY A 60 1.96 -5.63 -8.62
CA GLY A 60 0.69 -4.96 -8.85
C GLY A 60 0.12 -4.31 -7.60
N VAL A 61 -0.74 -3.31 -7.81
CA VAL A 61 -1.53 -2.66 -6.77
C VAL A 61 -2.97 -2.62 -7.22
N LYS A 62 -3.88 -3.10 -6.35
CA LYS A 62 -5.32 -2.98 -6.53
C LYS A 62 -5.89 -2.17 -5.38
N ILE A 63 -6.61 -1.11 -5.69
CA ILE A 63 -7.31 -0.26 -4.73
C ILE A 63 -8.79 -0.27 -5.09
N GLY A 64 -9.62 -0.66 -4.14
CA GLY A 64 -11.06 -0.78 -4.32
C GLY A 64 -11.79 0.56 -4.38
N GLU A 65 -13.11 0.47 -4.46
CA GLU A 65 -13.98 1.63 -4.60
C GLU A 65 -14.09 2.43 -3.30
N TYR A 66 -14.33 3.75 -3.42
CA TYR A 66 -14.50 4.67 -2.29
C TYR A 66 -13.32 4.67 -1.30
N THR A 67 -12.15 4.19 -1.71
CA THR A 67 -10.97 4.12 -0.87
C THR A 67 -10.18 5.42 -0.94
N ASP A 68 -9.76 5.92 0.23
CA ASP A 68 -9.06 7.20 0.36
C ASP A 68 -7.62 6.96 0.88
N VAL A 69 -6.67 7.03 -0.05
CA VAL A 69 -5.24 6.96 0.24
C VAL A 69 -4.75 8.36 0.62
N GLN A 70 -4.58 8.58 1.91
CA GLN A 70 -4.26 9.87 2.52
C GLN A 70 -2.86 10.39 2.18
N PRO A 71 -2.58 11.69 2.42
CA PRO A 71 -1.29 12.30 2.09
C PRO A 71 -0.11 11.55 2.71
N HIS A 72 1.00 11.52 1.96
CA HIS A 72 2.25 10.86 2.37
C HIS A 72 2.13 9.34 2.61
N THR A 73 1.04 8.72 2.19
CA THR A 73 0.95 7.25 2.20
C THR A 73 1.92 6.69 1.17
N THR A 74 2.68 5.67 1.56
CA THR A 74 3.60 4.97 0.67
C THR A 74 3.14 3.52 0.50
N ILE A 75 2.97 3.09 -0.74
CA ILE A 75 2.80 1.68 -1.10
C ILE A 75 4.07 1.28 -1.82
N TRP A 76 4.85 0.40 -1.20
CA TRP A 76 6.18 0.04 -1.67
C TRP A 76 6.44 -1.46 -1.56
N GLY A 77 7.14 -1.99 -2.56
CA GLY A 77 7.66 -3.35 -2.53
C GLY A 77 7.52 -4.06 -3.87
N GLY A 78 8.12 -5.25 -3.96
CA GLY A 78 8.08 -6.08 -5.16
C GLY A 78 6.87 -6.99 -5.24
N GLY A 79 6.11 -7.16 -4.15
CA GLY A 79 4.95 -8.06 -4.10
C GLY A 79 3.63 -7.38 -4.45
N LEU A 80 2.56 -8.17 -4.44
CA LEU A 80 1.20 -7.70 -4.70
C LEU A 80 0.62 -6.97 -3.48
N THR A 81 -0.02 -5.81 -3.70
CA THR A 81 -0.79 -5.09 -2.68
C THR A 81 -2.25 -4.98 -3.11
N ILE A 82 -3.16 -5.44 -2.26
CA ILE A 82 -4.61 -5.37 -2.47
C ILE A 82 -5.22 -4.58 -1.31
N ILE A 83 -5.91 -3.50 -1.62
CA ILE A 83 -6.66 -2.69 -0.67
C ILE A 83 -8.12 -2.71 -1.13
N GLY A 84 -9.01 -3.16 -0.27
CA GLY A 84 -10.43 -3.32 -0.55
C GLY A 84 -11.19 -2.00 -0.68
N ASP A 85 -12.51 -2.11 -0.67
CA ASP A 85 -13.43 -0.98 -0.80
C ASP A 85 -13.61 -0.26 0.54
N ARG A 86 -13.90 1.05 0.46
CA ARG A 86 -14.21 1.89 1.64
C ARG A 86 -13.12 1.85 2.72
N VAL A 87 -11.87 1.74 2.28
CA VAL A 87 -10.70 1.80 3.17
C VAL A 87 -10.23 3.25 3.29
N SER A 88 -9.92 3.66 4.50
CA SER A 88 -9.24 4.95 4.74
C SER A 88 -7.90 4.72 5.39
N THR A 89 -6.83 5.20 4.75
CA THR A 89 -5.49 5.17 5.34
C THR A 89 -5.21 6.49 6.06
N GLY A 90 -4.63 6.46 7.23
CA GLY A 90 -4.15 7.67 7.89
C GLY A 90 -2.90 8.23 7.19
N PRO A 91 -2.66 9.55 7.28
CA PRO A 91 -1.49 10.17 6.66
C PRO A 91 -0.17 9.53 7.08
N GLY A 92 0.74 9.36 6.11
CA GLY A 92 2.06 8.81 6.36
C GLY A 92 2.10 7.31 6.64
N THR A 93 1.04 6.58 6.36
CA THR A 93 1.03 5.12 6.45
C THR A 93 1.90 4.49 5.37
N VAL A 94 2.61 3.41 5.71
CA VAL A 94 3.50 2.69 4.80
C VAL A 94 3.02 1.25 4.67
N PHE A 95 2.76 0.83 3.42
CA PHE A 95 2.49 -0.55 3.04
C PHE A 95 3.74 -1.13 2.38
N LEU A 96 4.30 -2.18 2.98
CA LEU A 96 5.51 -2.84 2.50
C LEU A 96 5.17 -4.26 2.03
N SER A 97 5.07 -4.49 0.73
CA SER A 97 4.84 -5.83 0.18
C SER A 97 6.12 -6.65 0.01
N ALA A 98 7.29 -6.06 0.21
CA ALA A 98 8.57 -6.77 0.14
C ALA A 98 9.64 -6.10 0.99
N THR A 99 10.65 -6.88 1.37
CA THR A 99 11.85 -6.42 2.08
C THR A 99 13.05 -7.29 1.71
N TYR A 100 14.27 -6.86 2.05
CA TYR A 100 15.45 -7.69 1.87
C TYR A 100 15.52 -8.81 2.90
N SER A 101 15.99 -9.99 2.45
CA SER A 101 16.35 -11.07 3.34
C SER A 101 17.61 -10.72 4.12
N HIS A 102 17.55 -10.93 5.43
CA HIS A 102 18.69 -10.79 6.34
C HIS A 102 19.31 -12.14 6.73
N ALA A 103 19.15 -13.15 5.87
CA ALA A 103 19.80 -14.43 6.05
C ALA A 103 21.34 -14.27 5.94
N ALA A 104 22.06 -15.15 6.65
CA ALA A 104 23.51 -15.10 6.67
C ALA A 104 24.11 -15.18 5.27
N GLY A 105 25.09 -14.31 4.99
CA GLY A 105 25.78 -14.25 3.71
C GLY A 105 25.09 -13.39 2.64
N LEU A 106 23.86 -12.93 2.87
CA LEU A 106 23.16 -12.07 1.95
C LEU A 106 23.38 -10.57 2.26
N LYS A 107 23.45 -9.77 1.22
CA LYS A 107 23.50 -8.31 1.29
C LYS A 107 22.09 -7.75 1.18
N MET A 108 21.77 -6.71 1.93
CA MET A 108 20.45 -6.10 2.01
C MET A 108 20.38 -4.81 1.17
N VAL A 109 20.76 -4.92 -0.11
CA VAL A 109 20.83 -3.80 -1.04
C VAL A 109 20.58 -4.28 -2.47
N ASP A 110 20.09 -3.38 -3.31
CA ASP A 110 19.90 -3.62 -4.74
C ASP A 110 21.22 -3.51 -5.52
N GLY A 111 21.22 -4.02 -6.77
CA GLY A 111 22.35 -3.94 -7.69
C GLY A 111 23.50 -4.91 -7.41
N MET A 112 23.30 -5.91 -6.58
CA MET A 112 24.28 -6.96 -6.32
C MET A 112 24.26 -8.03 -7.41
N ALA A 113 25.33 -8.83 -7.50
CA ALA A 113 25.36 -10.00 -8.39
C ALA A 113 24.30 -11.03 -7.97
N GLU A 114 23.93 -11.89 -8.91
CA GLU A 114 22.93 -12.93 -8.67
C GLU A 114 23.33 -13.81 -7.48
N GLY A 115 22.40 -14.02 -6.56
CA GLY A 115 22.59 -14.80 -5.34
C GLY A 115 23.23 -14.05 -4.16
N GLU A 116 23.74 -12.83 -4.35
CA GLU A 116 24.32 -12.03 -3.26
C GLU A 116 23.28 -11.25 -2.45
N SER A 117 22.11 -10.99 -3.01
CA SER A 117 20.98 -10.31 -2.37
C SER A 117 19.69 -11.07 -2.67
N LYS A 118 18.73 -11.02 -1.76
CA LYS A 118 17.41 -11.63 -1.95
C LYS A 118 16.31 -10.76 -1.39
N VAL A 119 15.32 -10.46 -2.22
CA VAL A 119 14.08 -9.81 -1.79
C VAL A 119 13.09 -10.89 -1.35
N LEU A 120 12.46 -10.68 -0.20
CA LEU A 120 11.34 -11.46 0.30
C LEU A 120 10.08 -10.64 0.04
N GLY A 121 9.29 -11.05 -0.92
CA GLY A 121 7.99 -10.47 -1.24
C GLY A 121 6.85 -11.31 -0.70
N GLY A 122 5.69 -10.70 -0.58
CA GLY A 122 4.45 -11.35 -0.19
C GLY A 122 3.24 -10.56 -0.65
N CYS A 123 2.06 -11.18 -0.55
CA CYS A 123 0.81 -10.49 -0.78
C CYS A 123 0.44 -9.71 0.50
N LEU A 124 0.19 -8.42 0.35
CA LEU A 124 -0.39 -7.57 1.38
C LEU A 124 -1.86 -7.36 1.03
N GLU A 125 -2.76 -7.78 1.92
CA GLU A 125 -4.19 -7.72 1.67
C GLU A 125 -4.91 -6.95 2.79
N VAL A 126 -5.69 -5.95 2.41
CA VAL A 126 -6.57 -5.18 3.30
C VAL A 126 -8.00 -5.39 2.83
N GLY A 127 -8.84 -5.91 3.71
CA GLY A 127 -10.27 -6.14 3.44
C GLY A 127 -11.07 -4.84 3.31
N ASN A 128 -12.37 -4.99 3.09
CA ASN A 128 -13.27 -3.84 2.98
C ASN A 128 -13.53 -3.18 4.35
N ASP A 129 -13.96 -1.92 4.32
CA ASP A 129 -14.40 -1.18 5.52
C ASP A 129 -13.33 -1.04 6.61
N VAL A 130 -12.06 -1.10 6.24
CA VAL A 130 -10.93 -0.99 7.17
C VAL A 130 -10.53 0.48 7.37
N TYR A 131 -10.28 0.85 8.61
CA TYR A 131 -9.65 2.12 8.96
C TYR A 131 -8.22 1.87 9.46
N ILE A 132 -7.26 2.56 8.88
CA ILE A 132 -5.85 2.52 9.30
C ILE A 132 -5.47 3.92 9.78
N GLY A 133 -5.05 4.03 11.03
CA GLY A 133 -4.59 5.28 11.63
C GLY A 133 -3.29 5.79 11.01
N ALA A 134 -2.97 7.06 11.30
CA ALA A 134 -1.79 7.72 10.75
C ALA A 134 -0.47 7.01 11.15
N ARG A 135 0.52 7.04 10.25
CA ARG A 135 1.90 6.54 10.49
C ARG A 135 1.95 5.07 10.90
N CYS A 136 1.05 4.25 10.37
CA CYS A 136 1.16 2.80 10.51
C CYS A 136 2.17 2.22 9.53
N ILE A 137 2.77 1.09 9.90
CA ILE A 137 3.60 0.27 9.02
C ILE A 137 2.91 -1.09 8.88
N ILE A 138 2.55 -1.45 7.67
CA ILE A 138 1.84 -2.68 7.33
C ILE A 138 2.77 -3.57 6.52
N MET A 139 3.08 -4.74 7.06
CA MET A 139 3.90 -5.77 6.40
C MET A 139 3.02 -6.66 5.50
N PRO A 140 3.60 -7.63 4.74
CA PRO A 140 2.83 -8.59 3.94
C PRO A 140 1.98 -9.50 4.84
N VAL A 141 0.79 -9.02 5.16
CA VAL A 141 -0.20 -9.67 6.03
C VAL A 141 -1.59 -9.47 5.47
N LYS A 142 -2.55 -10.21 6.01
CA LYS A 142 -3.97 -10.02 5.76
C LYS A 142 -4.61 -9.24 6.90
N ILE A 143 -5.22 -8.10 6.58
CA ILE A 143 -6.09 -7.34 7.49
C ILE A 143 -7.53 -7.63 7.10
N GLY A 144 -8.27 -8.29 7.99
CA GLY A 144 -9.66 -8.67 7.76
C GLY A 144 -10.60 -7.47 7.63
N GLU A 145 -11.76 -7.72 7.03
CA GLU A 145 -12.82 -6.73 6.85
C GLU A 145 -13.19 -6.04 8.17
N GLY A 146 -13.51 -4.76 8.11
CA GLY A 146 -13.99 -3.97 9.24
C GLY A 146 -12.97 -3.67 10.33
N CYS A 147 -11.71 -4.07 10.17
CA CYS A 147 -10.65 -3.81 11.15
C CYS A 147 -10.40 -2.32 11.37
N VAL A 148 -9.95 -2.00 12.57
CA VAL A 148 -9.41 -0.69 12.95
C VAL A 148 -7.98 -0.86 13.40
N ILE A 149 -7.05 -0.19 12.73
CA ILE A 149 -5.64 -0.14 13.12
C ILE A 149 -5.35 1.24 13.71
N GLY A 150 -4.99 1.28 14.99
CA GLY A 150 -4.66 2.54 15.67
C GLY A 150 -3.37 3.17 15.15
N ALA A 151 -3.30 4.49 15.23
CA ALA A 151 -2.16 5.26 14.72
C ALA A 151 -0.80 4.78 15.30
N GLY A 152 0.26 4.83 14.47
CA GLY A 152 1.61 4.42 14.87
C GLY A 152 1.81 2.92 15.05
N SER A 153 0.87 2.09 14.61
CA SER A 153 0.96 0.64 14.77
C SER A 153 1.89 -0.02 13.75
N PHE A 154 2.60 -1.06 14.18
CA PHE A 154 3.37 -1.96 13.33
C PHE A 154 2.64 -3.29 13.19
N VAL A 155 2.04 -3.52 12.02
CA VAL A 155 1.24 -4.72 11.72
C VAL A 155 2.09 -5.72 10.96
N ASN A 156 2.51 -6.79 11.63
CA ASN A 156 3.36 -7.86 11.10
C ASN A 156 2.76 -9.25 11.24
N LYS A 157 1.47 -9.34 11.58
CA LYS A 157 0.67 -10.56 11.65
C LYS A 157 -0.74 -10.27 11.15
N ASP A 158 -1.40 -11.30 10.66
CA ASP A 158 -2.77 -11.21 10.20
C ASP A 158 -3.69 -10.67 11.30
N CYS A 159 -4.67 -9.88 10.86
CA CYS A 159 -5.67 -9.29 11.72
C CYS A 159 -7.04 -9.90 11.39
N GLU A 160 -7.65 -10.54 12.38
CA GLU A 160 -8.99 -11.10 12.24
C GLU A 160 -10.03 -10.01 11.97
N PRO A 161 -11.06 -10.29 11.15
CA PRO A 161 -12.10 -9.32 10.83
C PRO A 161 -12.70 -8.65 12.07
N TRP A 162 -13.06 -7.37 11.92
CA TRP A 162 -13.70 -6.53 12.95
C TRP A 162 -12.86 -6.28 14.21
N GLY A 163 -11.61 -6.70 14.20
CA GLY A 163 -10.70 -6.46 15.32
C GLY A 163 -10.19 -5.01 15.38
N ILE A 164 -9.93 -4.53 16.59
CA ILE A 164 -9.23 -3.27 16.87
C ILE A 164 -7.82 -3.62 17.32
N TYR A 165 -6.83 -3.13 16.58
CA TYR A 165 -5.41 -3.45 16.78
C TYR A 165 -4.61 -2.17 17.02
N VAL A 166 -3.71 -2.18 18.02
CA VAL A 166 -2.83 -1.05 18.32
C VAL A 166 -1.44 -1.51 18.74
N GLY A 167 -0.45 -0.66 18.56
CA GLY A 167 0.90 -0.82 19.12
C GLY A 167 1.94 -1.34 18.13
N SER A 168 3.18 -1.46 18.60
CA SER A 168 4.34 -1.91 17.83
C SER A 168 5.10 -3.00 18.60
N PRO A 169 4.91 -4.28 18.25
CA PRO A 169 4.01 -4.81 17.23
C PRO A 169 2.53 -4.68 17.63
N ALA A 170 1.64 -4.59 16.66
CA ALA A 170 0.21 -4.44 16.87
C ALA A 170 -0.40 -5.66 17.60
N ARG A 171 -1.32 -5.39 18.52
CA ARG A 171 -2.06 -6.41 19.26
C ARG A 171 -3.54 -6.06 19.26
N ARG A 172 -4.39 -7.08 19.21
CA ARG A 172 -5.83 -6.91 19.33
C ARG A 172 -6.20 -6.45 20.73
N ILE A 173 -6.94 -5.36 20.82
CA ILE A 173 -7.40 -4.77 22.07
C ILE A 173 -8.92 -4.78 22.22
N GLY A 174 -9.64 -5.09 21.14
CA GLY A 174 -11.10 -5.06 21.17
C GLY A 174 -11.69 -5.50 19.83
N GLU A 175 -13.00 -5.31 19.73
CA GLU A 175 -13.78 -5.57 18.53
C GLU A 175 -14.59 -4.33 18.14
N ARG A 176 -14.61 -4.00 16.85
CA ARG A 176 -15.46 -2.96 16.30
C ARG A 176 -16.89 -3.51 16.18
N PRO A 177 -17.91 -2.76 16.65
CA PRO A 177 -19.29 -3.15 16.39
C PRO A 177 -19.55 -3.30 14.89
N ARG A 178 -20.21 -4.37 14.51
CA ARG A 178 -20.61 -4.59 13.12
C ARG A 178 -21.71 -3.61 12.75
N LEU A 179 -21.64 -3.12 11.50
CA LEU A 179 -22.63 -2.20 10.94
C LEU A 179 -23.96 -2.93 10.68
#